data_68fce7b1a1b9b88fb6201f524fca55c0
#
_entry.id   68fce7b1a1b9b88fb6201f524fca55c0
#
_cell.length_a   1.000
_cell.length_b   1.000
_cell.length_c   1.000
_cell.angle_alpha   90.00
_cell.angle_beta   90.00
_cell.angle_gamma   90.00
#
_symmetry.space_group_name_H-M   'P 1'
#
loop_
_entity.id
_entity.type
_entity.pdbx_description
1 polymer ?
#
loop_
_entity_poly.entity_id
_entity_poly.type
_entity_poly.pdbx_seq_one_letter_code
_entity_poly.pdbx_strand_id
1 'polypeptide(L)'
;MKRFILSISILISISFQLFPENITIASFNTLRLGNNVKDYRTLSKIVSKFDLIGLEEVMNEKGLKKLKAVLNSTTKSEWEYIISEKAVGSKDYKEYYAFIYKKEKFQYVKSLQNFKEINQNMFIREPFAARFKSNNFDFIYIICHSIFGETEKNRIIEASNYDKVYSYYSNLIPEEDDIIIAGDFNLPANDLAFQSLLNNNNLSYVIDPYWFKTTLSDKGLASSYDNIFINKEKCYTVSLI
;
A
#
# COMPACT_ATOMS: atom_id res chain seq x y z
N MET A 1 56.36 -3.10 -50.36
CA MET A 1 55.69 -3.93 -49.29
C MET A 1 54.90 -3.00 -48.38
N LYS A 2 53.57 -2.92 -48.53
CA LYS A 2 52.71 -2.15 -47.67
C LYS A 2 52.26 -3.07 -46.50
N ARG A 3 52.62 -2.72 -45.26
CA ARG A 3 52.16 -3.41 -44.07
C ARG A 3 50.74 -2.92 -43.73
N PHE A 4 49.74 -3.82 -43.79
CA PHE A 4 48.41 -3.60 -43.26
C PHE A 4 48.48 -3.85 -41.75
N ILE A 5 48.20 -2.82 -40.96
CA ILE A 5 47.96 -2.96 -39.52
C ILE A 5 46.46 -3.23 -39.33
N LEU A 6 46.15 -4.46 -38.90
CA LEU A 6 44.80 -4.86 -38.54
C LEU A 6 44.53 -4.41 -37.09
N SER A 7 43.73 -3.37 -36.91
CA SER A 7 43.26 -2.95 -35.59
C SER A 7 42.08 -3.83 -35.19
N ILE A 8 42.30 -4.70 -34.20
CA ILE A 8 41.22 -5.48 -33.59
C ILE A 8 40.62 -4.62 -32.46
N SER A 9 39.43 -4.07 -32.68
CA SER A 9 38.64 -3.42 -31.63
C SER A 9 37.91 -4.52 -30.85
N ILE A 10 38.33 -4.77 -29.61
CA ILE A 10 37.65 -5.65 -28.70
C ILE A 10 36.47 -4.86 -28.08
N LEU A 11 35.25 -5.18 -28.50
CA LEU A 11 34.05 -4.67 -27.86
C LEU A 11 33.82 -5.48 -26.57
N ILE A 12 34.16 -4.91 -25.42
CA ILE A 12 33.81 -5.50 -24.11
C ILE A 12 32.35 -5.09 -23.82
N SER A 13 31.41 -5.97 -24.06
CA SER A 13 30.05 -5.81 -23.56
C SER A 13 30.01 -6.24 -22.11
N ILE A 14 29.98 -5.27 -21.19
CA ILE A 14 29.70 -5.54 -19.79
C ILE A 14 28.19 -5.72 -19.65
N SER A 15 27.72 -6.95 -19.61
CA SER A 15 26.35 -7.26 -19.20
C SER A 15 26.25 -7.11 -17.68
N PHE A 16 25.68 -6.02 -17.21
CA PHE A 16 25.22 -5.95 -15.83
C PHE A 16 24.03 -6.88 -15.70
N GLN A 17 24.21 -8.05 -15.08
CA GLN A 17 23.08 -8.80 -14.55
C GLN A 17 22.52 -7.98 -13.39
N LEU A 18 21.47 -7.21 -13.65
CA LEU A 18 20.68 -6.58 -12.61
C LEU A 18 19.94 -7.72 -11.89
N PHE A 19 20.41 -8.11 -10.72
CA PHE A 19 19.61 -8.89 -9.80
C PHE A 19 18.32 -8.10 -9.54
N PRO A 20 17.15 -8.75 -9.50
CA PRO A 20 15.92 -8.05 -9.16
C PRO A 20 16.11 -7.37 -7.81
N GLU A 21 16.00 -6.05 -7.80
CA GLU A 21 16.15 -5.30 -6.57
C GLU A 21 14.91 -5.57 -5.71
N ASN A 22 15.10 -6.08 -4.50
CA ASN A 22 14.02 -6.31 -3.56
C ASN A 22 13.34 -4.98 -3.23
N ILE A 23 12.02 -4.96 -3.34
CA ILE A 23 11.16 -3.84 -2.93
C ILE A 23 10.36 -4.24 -1.70
N THR A 24 10.08 -3.27 -0.84
CA THR A 24 9.26 -3.46 0.35
C THR A 24 8.03 -2.57 0.30
N ILE A 25 6.85 -3.19 0.50
CA ILE A 25 5.55 -2.51 0.48
C ILE A 25 4.90 -2.67 1.85
N ALA A 26 4.25 -1.63 2.35
CA ALA A 26 3.58 -1.62 3.64
C ALA A 26 2.30 -0.79 3.62
N SER A 27 1.41 -1.01 4.58
CA SER A 27 0.37 -0.06 4.98
C SER A 27 0.60 0.42 6.42
N PHE A 28 0.13 1.61 6.74
CA PHE A 28 0.34 2.19 8.05
C PHE A 28 -0.76 3.21 8.41
N ASN A 29 -1.55 2.90 9.44
CA ASN A 29 -2.46 3.87 10.02
C ASN A 29 -1.65 4.91 10.81
N THR A 30 -1.72 6.17 10.38
CA THR A 30 -0.88 7.25 10.89
C THR A 30 -1.45 7.95 12.12
N LEU A 31 -2.59 7.51 12.63
CA LEU A 31 -3.26 8.09 13.80
C LEU A 31 -3.39 9.62 13.65
N ARG A 32 -4.15 10.09 12.65
CA ARG A 32 -4.47 11.50 12.35
C ARG A 32 -3.26 12.36 12.00
N LEU A 33 -2.50 11.92 10.97
CA LEU A 33 -1.37 12.68 10.43
C LEU A 33 -1.81 14.09 9.98
N GLY A 34 -1.15 15.10 10.54
CA GLY A 34 -1.41 16.51 10.22
C GLY A 34 -2.30 17.24 11.23
N ASN A 35 -3.13 16.54 12.02
CA ASN A 35 -3.91 17.14 13.10
C ASN A 35 -3.27 16.92 14.47
N ASN A 36 -2.83 15.68 14.73
CA ASN A 36 -2.18 15.37 16.00
C ASN A 36 -0.71 15.83 15.98
N VAL A 37 -0.20 16.16 17.16
CA VAL A 37 1.25 16.37 17.35
C VAL A 37 1.96 15.05 17.07
N LYS A 38 2.92 15.08 16.13
CA LYS A 38 3.71 13.93 15.71
C LYS A 38 5.19 14.17 15.93
N ASP A 39 5.88 13.16 16.43
CA ASP A 39 7.33 13.08 16.29
C ASP A 39 7.67 12.60 14.87
N TYR A 40 7.83 13.55 13.96
CA TYR A 40 8.16 13.26 12.56
C TYR A 40 9.52 12.61 12.38
N ARG A 41 10.44 12.76 13.35
CA ARG A 41 11.72 12.06 13.32
C ARG A 41 11.55 10.57 13.58
N THR A 42 10.79 10.20 14.60
CA THR A 42 10.46 8.81 14.89
C THR A 42 9.61 8.21 13.78
N LEU A 43 8.60 8.94 13.29
CA LEU A 43 7.77 8.51 12.17
C LEU A 43 8.62 8.25 10.91
N SER A 44 9.57 9.14 10.58
CA SER A 44 10.45 8.94 9.43
C SER A 44 11.35 7.71 9.56
N LYS A 45 11.82 7.37 10.78
CA LYS A 45 12.60 6.14 11.01
C LYS A 45 11.78 4.87 10.76
N ILE A 46 10.48 4.89 11.06
CA ILE A 46 9.57 3.77 10.76
C ILE A 46 9.35 3.68 9.25
N VAL A 47 8.89 4.77 8.66
CA VAL A 47 8.55 4.85 7.23
C VAL A 47 9.75 4.52 6.34
N SER A 48 10.95 4.95 6.68
CA SER A 48 12.17 4.73 5.88
C SER A 48 12.60 3.26 5.75
N LYS A 49 12.05 2.36 6.57
CA LYS A 49 12.31 0.92 6.46
C LYS A 49 11.66 0.28 5.22
N PHE A 50 10.70 0.95 4.61
CA PHE A 50 9.96 0.48 3.46
C PHE A 50 10.25 1.35 2.23
N ASP A 51 9.85 0.89 1.06
CA ASP A 51 10.10 1.59 -0.19
C ASP A 51 8.81 2.26 -0.73
N LEU A 52 7.63 1.66 -0.46
CA LEU A 52 6.30 2.20 -0.76
C LEU A 52 5.35 1.90 0.40
N ILE A 53 4.64 2.90 0.89
CA ILE A 53 3.71 2.75 2.01
C ILE A 53 2.38 3.40 1.68
N GLY A 54 1.30 2.64 1.85
CA GLY A 54 -0.06 3.18 1.92
C GLY A 54 -0.31 3.75 3.32
N LEU A 55 -0.89 4.94 3.39
CA LEU A 55 -1.15 5.67 4.64
C LEU A 55 -2.64 5.91 4.80
N GLU A 56 -3.17 5.51 5.95
CA GLU A 56 -4.50 5.83 6.44
C GLU A 56 -4.45 6.96 7.47
N GLU A 57 -5.60 7.53 7.77
CA GLU A 57 -5.77 8.65 8.70
C GLU A 57 -4.90 9.86 8.37
N VAL A 58 -4.76 10.18 7.10
CA VAL A 58 -4.13 11.42 6.66
C VAL A 58 -5.17 12.54 6.72
N MET A 59 -5.05 13.43 7.69
CA MET A 59 -6.06 14.48 7.91
C MET A 59 -5.89 15.67 6.97
N ASN A 60 -4.68 15.92 6.49
CA ASN A 60 -4.38 16.98 5.54
C ASN A 60 -3.01 16.80 4.88
N GLU A 61 -2.84 17.45 3.74
CA GLU A 61 -1.60 17.40 2.96
C GLU A 61 -0.38 18.01 3.69
N LYS A 62 -0.61 18.95 4.63
CA LYS A 62 0.46 19.57 5.41
C LYS A 62 1.26 18.54 6.22
N GLY A 63 0.56 17.53 6.76
CA GLY A 63 1.20 16.42 7.46
C GLY A 63 2.12 15.61 6.56
N LEU A 64 1.67 15.30 5.34
CA LEU A 64 2.47 14.59 4.33
C LEU A 64 3.69 15.41 3.88
N LYS A 65 3.51 16.70 3.58
CA LYS A 65 4.61 17.60 3.21
C LYS A 65 5.70 17.62 4.28
N LYS A 66 5.30 17.65 5.55
CA LYS A 66 6.24 17.62 6.68
C LYS A 66 6.94 16.27 6.80
N LEU A 67 6.22 15.15 6.67
CA LEU A 67 6.82 13.81 6.68
C LEU A 67 7.83 13.64 5.54
N LYS A 68 7.45 13.98 4.31
CA LYS A 68 8.33 13.96 3.14
C LYS A 68 9.60 14.80 3.37
N ALA A 69 9.47 16.01 3.88
CA ALA A 69 10.61 16.89 4.14
C ALA A 69 11.61 16.26 5.14
N VAL A 70 11.09 15.63 6.21
CA VAL A 70 11.94 14.95 7.20
C VAL A 70 12.59 13.70 6.58
N LEU A 71 11.86 12.90 5.81
CA LEU A 71 12.42 11.73 5.11
C LEU A 71 13.56 12.15 4.16
N ASN A 72 13.35 13.16 3.33
CA ASN A 72 14.38 13.68 2.41
C ASN A 72 15.61 14.25 3.13
N SER A 73 15.45 14.78 4.35
CA SER A 73 16.55 15.30 5.15
C SER A 73 17.29 14.26 5.98
N THR A 74 16.66 13.11 6.27
CA THR A 74 17.20 12.10 7.19
C THR A 74 17.61 10.81 6.49
N THR A 75 17.22 10.62 5.23
CA THR A 75 17.59 9.46 4.42
C THR A 75 18.38 9.89 3.18
N LYS A 76 18.99 8.93 2.48
CA LYS A 76 19.65 9.17 1.18
C LYS A 76 18.70 9.07 -0.01
N SER A 77 17.45 8.67 0.23
CA SER A 77 16.43 8.48 -0.80
C SER A 77 15.66 9.77 -1.08
N GLU A 78 15.22 9.95 -2.31
CA GLU A 78 14.28 10.99 -2.69
C GLU A 78 12.85 10.45 -2.55
N TRP A 79 12.10 11.00 -1.59
CA TRP A 79 10.73 10.60 -1.31
C TRP A 79 9.72 11.48 -2.02
N GLU A 80 8.65 10.84 -2.50
CA GLU A 80 7.50 11.53 -3.08
C GLU A 80 6.20 10.92 -2.50
N TYR A 81 5.09 11.65 -2.61
CA TYR A 81 3.78 11.16 -2.18
C TYR A 81 2.71 11.51 -3.18
N ILE A 82 1.62 10.76 -3.13
CA ILE A 82 0.32 11.10 -3.71
C ILE A 82 -0.74 11.03 -2.62
N ILE A 83 -1.78 11.82 -2.75
CA ILE A 83 -2.91 11.88 -1.82
C ILE A 83 -4.21 11.70 -2.62
N SER A 84 -5.22 11.06 -2.02
CA SER A 84 -6.53 10.93 -2.65
C SER A 84 -7.16 12.30 -2.90
N GLU A 85 -7.90 12.45 -4.00
CA GLU A 85 -8.52 13.73 -4.36
C GLU A 85 -9.58 14.18 -3.36
N LYS A 86 -10.24 13.22 -2.71
CA LYS A 86 -11.33 13.47 -1.76
C LYS A 86 -11.01 12.87 -0.41
N ALA A 87 -11.40 13.59 0.64
CA ALA A 87 -11.49 13.03 1.97
C ALA A 87 -12.75 12.18 2.08
N VAL A 88 -12.61 10.97 2.63
CA VAL A 88 -13.66 9.97 2.83
C VAL A 88 -13.98 9.80 4.31
N GLY A 89 -15.17 9.34 4.64
CA GLY A 89 -15.59 9.12 6.03
C GLY A 89 -16.95 9.70 6.34
N SER A 90 -17.29 9.72 7.64
CA SER A 90 -18.57 10.25 8.13
C SER A 90 -18.67 11.78 8.02
N LYS A 91 -19.83 12.31 8.41
CA LYS A 91 -20.04 13.77 8.50
C LYS A 91 -19.05 14.43 9.48
N ASP A 92 -18.73 13.73 10.57
CA ASP A 92 -17.96 14.30 11.68
C ASP A 92 -16.48 13.93 11.64
N TYR A 93 -16.10 12.94 10.85
CA TYR A 93 -14.74 12.46 10.70
C TYR A 93 -14.42 12.09 9.26
N LYS A 94 -13.47 12.80 8.68
CA LYS A 94 -12.99 12.52 7.33
C LYS A 94 -11.48 12.46 7.31
N GLU A 95 -10.95 11.60 6.46
CA GLU A 95 -9.52 11.42 6.22
C GLU A 95 -9.24 11.26 4.74
N TYR A 96 -8.00 11.49 4.37
CA TYR A 96 -7.46 11.15 3.05
C TYR A 96 -6.67 9.86 3.16
N TYR A 97 -6.60 9.14 2.05
CA TYR A 97 -5.57 8.15 1.81
C TYR A 97 -4.37 8.78 1.12
N ALA A 98 -3.18 8.23 1.36
CA ALA A 98 -2.00 8.64 0.64
C ALA A 98 -1.06 7.45 0.41
N PHE A 99 -0.17 7.60 -0.57
CA PHE A 99 1.00 6.73 -0.73
C PHE A 99 2.23 7.60 -0.63
N ILE A 100 3.25 7.11 0.10
CA ILE A 100 4.57 7.74 0.16
C ILE A 100 5.62 6.72 -0.28
N TYR A 101 6.54 7.11 -1.16
CA TYR A 101 7.43 6.17 -1.82
C TYR A 101 8.79 6.78 -2.17
N LYS A 102 9.81 5.91 -2.34
CA LYS A 102 11.14 6.25 -2.84
C LYS A 102 11.09 6.33 -4.37
N LYS A 103 11.43 7.49 -4.93
CA LYS A 103 11.37 7.75 -6.39
C LYS A 103 12.34 6.88 -7.19
N GLU A 104 13.46 6.52 -6.60
CA GLU A 104 14.45 5.63 -7.23
C GLU A 104 13.99 4.17 -7.31
N LYS A 105 12.98 3.78 -6.50
CA LYS A 105 12.43 2.41 -6.46
C LYS A 105 11.12 2.29 -7.21
N PHE A 106 10.30 3.32 -7.19
CA PHE A 106 8.94 3.29 -7.73
C PHE A 106 8.66 4.46 -8.66
N GLN A 107 8.09 4.13 -9.79
CA GLN A 107 7.40 5.07 -10.66
C GLN A 107 5.90 5.07 -10.31
N TYR A 108 5.38 6.24 -9.94
CA TYR A 108 3.93 6.46 -9.92
C TYR A 108 3.41 6.54 -11.35
N VAL A 109 2.44 5.70 -11.68
CA VAL A 109 1.86 5.67 -13.03
C VAL A 109 0.63 6.57 -13.09
N LYS A 110 -0.39 6.28 -12.27
CA LYS A 110 -1.62 7.09 -12.19
C LYS A 110 -2.44 6.79 -10.92
N SER A 111 -3.25 7.76 -10.50
CA SER A 111 -4.34 7.54 -9.55
C SER A 111 -5.50 6.81 -10.23
N LEU A 112 -6.09 5.85 -9.53
CA LEU A 112 -7.32 5.17 -9.94
C LEU A 112 -8.54 5.69 -9.16
N GLN A 113 -8.32 6.72 -8.36
CA GLN A 113 -9.32 7.38 -7.52
C GLN A 113 -9.89 6.48 -6.41
N ASN A 114 -10.87 6.99 -5.68
CA ASN A 114 -11.60 6.20 -4.70
C ASN A 114 -12.59 5.26 -5.38
N PHE A 115 -12.82 4.12 -4.76
CA PHE A 115 -13.82 3.15 -5.18
C PHE A 115 -15.18 3.83 -5.37
N LYS A 116 -15.82 3.55 -6.51
CA LYS A 116 -17.17 4.04 -6.78
C LYS A 116 -18.16 2.97 -6.36
N GLU A 117 -18.87 3.21 -5.29
CA GLU A 117 -19.87 2.28 -4.77
C GLU A 117 -20.97 2.00 -5.81
N ILE A 118 -21.32 0.73 -5.95
CA ILE A 118 -22.44 0.28 -6.77
C ILE A 118 -23.77 0.60 -6.08
N ASN A 119 -23.78 0.41 -4.75
CA ASN A 119 -24.90 0.75 -3.86
C ASN A 119 -24.37 1.73 -2.81
N GLN A 120 -25.21 2.65 -2.37
CA GLN A 120 -24.83 3.62 -1.33
C GLN A 120 -24.53 2.94 0.01
N ASN A 121 -23.55 3.50 0.72
CA ASN A 121 -23.17 3.09 2.08
C ASN A 121 -22.58 1.66 2.19
N MET A 122 -21.84 1.21 1.21
CA MET A 122 -21.07 -0.04 1.31
C MET A 122 -19.83 0.13 2.20
N PHE A 123 -19.22 1.31 2.16
CA PHE A 123 -18.04 1.69 2.92
C PHE A 123 -18.24 3.02 3.61
N ILE A 124 -17.80 3.15 4.85
CA ILE A 124 -17.73 4.45 5.51
C ILE A 124 -16.59 5.30 4.91
N ARG A 125 -15.57 4.65 4.42
CA ARG A 125 -14.41 5.22 3.74
C ARG A 125 -14.11 4.39 2.50
N GLU A 126 -14.49 4.91 1.35
CA GLU A 126 -14.27 4.23 0.08
C GLU A 126 -12.78 4.04 -0.17
N PRO A 127 -12.32 2.78 -0.39
CA PRO A 127 -10.92 2.48 -0.67
C PRO A 127 -10.33 3.33 -1.80
N PHE A 128 -9.05 3.62 -1.73
CA PHE A 128 -8.33 4.40 -2.73
C PHE A 128 -7.26 3.55 -3.40
N ALA A 129 -7.07 3.72 -4.71
CA ALA A 129 -6.04 2.98 -5.42
C ALA A 129 -5.18 3.86 -6.32
N ALA A 130 -3.95 3.39 -6.53
CA ALA A 130 -3.03 3.92 -7.53
C ALA A 130 -2.23 2.79 -8.18
N ARG A 131 -1.80 3.01 -9.43
CA ARG A 131 -0.91 2.12 -10.16
C ARG A 131 0.53 2.58 -9.99
N PHE A 132 1.39 1.63 -9.63
CA PHE A 132 2.82 1.81 -9.50
C PHE A 132 3.58 0.84 -10.38
N LYS A 133 4.85 1.16 -10.65
CA LYS A 133 5.79 0.30 -11.34
C LYS A 133 7.15 0.33 -10.64
N SER A 134 7.76 -0.85 -10.50
CA SER A 134 9.14 -1.01 -10.05
C SER A 134 9.83 -1.99 -10.99
N ASN A 135 10.77 -1.51 -11.81
CA ASN A 135 11.41 -2.31 -12.87
C ASN A 135 10.36 -2.97 -13.80
N ASN A 136 10.31 -4.31 -13.82
CA ASN A 136 9.36 -5.09 -14.64
C ASN A 136 8.09 -5.48 -13.88
N PHE A 137 7.95 -5.05 -12.64
CA PHE A 137 6.78 -5.31 -11.80
C PHE A 137 5.91 -4.06 -11.75
N ASP A 138 4.75 -4.09 -12.36
CA ASP A 138 3.71 -3.08 -12.22
C ASP A 138 2.49 -3.71 -11.51
N PHE A 139 1.77 -2.88 -10.77
CA PHE A 139 0.68 -3.35 -9.93
C PHE A 139 -0.28 -2.23 -9.54
N ILE A 140 -1.49 -2.64 -9.17
CA ILE A 140 -2.46 -1.78 -8.51
C ILE A 140 -2.31 -1.93 -7.00
N TYR A 141 -2.10 -0.83 -6.28
CA TYR A 141 -2.11 -0.80 -4.83
C TYR A 141 -3.39 -0.14 -4.34
N ILE A 142 -4.23 -0.90 -3.63
CA ILE A 142 -5.48 -0.47 -3.02
C ILE A 142 -5.23 -0.32 -1.52
N ILE A 143 -5.49 0.87 -0.98
CA ILE A 143 -5.39 1.17 0.46
C ILE A 143 -6.80 1.31 1.05
N CYS A 144 -7.00 0.72 2.22
CA CYS A 144 -8.28 0.60 2.91
C CYS A 144 -8.17 1.02 4.37
N HIS A 145 -9.24 1.64 4.89
CA HIS A 145 -9.43 1.82 6.33
C HIS A 145 -10.90 1.56 6.65
N SER A 146 -11.19 0.35 7.12
CA SER A 146 -12.55 -0.10 7.42
C SER A 146 -13.16 0.61 8.62
N ILE A 147 -14.49 0.56 8.68
CA ILE A 147 -15.23 1.04 9.85
C ILE A 147 -14.78 0.26 11.11
N PHE A 148 -14.55 0.98 12.21
CA PHE A 148 -14.51 0.34 13.53
C PHE A 148 -15.93 0.05 14.01
N GLY A 149 -16.85 1.02 13.83
CA GLY A 149 -18.27 0.91 14.15
C GLY A 149 -18.56 0.72 15.62
N GLU A 150 -19.84 0.67 15.97
CA GLU A 150 -20.30 0.38 17.33
C GLU A 150 -20.25 -1.11 17.65
N THR A 151 -20.34 -1.95 16.62
CA THR A 151 -20.41 -3.41 16.76
C THR A 151 -19.51 -4.10 15.72
N GLU A 152 -19.11 -5.32 16.03
CA GLU A 152 -18.40 -6.19 15.08
C GLU A 152 -19.22 -6.47 13.83
N LYS A 153 -20.53 -6.51 13.93
CA LYS A 153 -21.44 -6.68 12.79
C LYS A 153 -21.24 -5.60 11.73
N ASN A 154 -20.98 -4.34 12.12
CA ASN A 154 -20.71 -3.27 11.16
C ASN A 154 -19.44 -3.58 10.35
N ARG A 155 -18.40 -4.08 11.01
CA ARG A 155 -17.13 -4.46 10.38
C ARG A 155 -17.30 -5.63 9.41
N ILE A 156 -18.03 -6.66 9.82
CA ILE A 156 -18.35 -7.85 9.01
C ILE A 156 -19.10 -7.45 7.73
N ILE A 157 -20.11 -6.56 7.83
CA ILE A 157 -20.88 -6.09 6.68
C ILE A 157 -19.97 -5.35 5.69
N GLU A 158 -19.13 -4.45 6.15
CA GLU A 158 -18.21 -3.72 5.28
C GLU A 158 -17.16 -4.65 4.68
N ALA A 159 -16.54 -5.52 5.49
CA ALA A 159 -15.52 -6.46 5.05
C ALA A 159 -16.02 -7.42 3.96
N SER A 160 -17.29 -7.83 4.01
CA SER A 160 -17.89 -8.69 2.99
C SER A 160 -18.04 -8.05 1.60
N ASN A 161 -17.71 -6.77 1.45
CA ASN A 161 -17.76 -6.05 0.17
C ASN A 161 -16.39 -5.86 -0.50
N TYR A 162 -15.28 -6.33 0.10
CA TYR A 162 -13.96 -6.13 -0.50
C TYR A 162 -13.73 -6.91 -1.81
N ASP A 163 -14.47 -7.99 -2.06
CA ASP A 163 -14.49 -8.66 -3.35
C ASP A 163 -14.95 -7.75 -4.49
N LYS A 164 -15.91 -6.85 -4.21
CA LYS A 164 -16.40 -5.85 -5.16
C LYS A 164 -15.37 -4.75 -5.42
N VAL A 165 -14.60 -4.37 -4.39
CA VAL A 165 -13.48 -3.42 -4.54
C VAL A 165 -12.40 -4.01 -5.45
N TYR A 166 -12.00 -5.26 -5.21
CA TYR A 166 -11.04 -5.97 -6.06
C TYR A 166 -11.53 -6.01 -7.51
N SER A 167 -12.75 -6.51 -7.72
CA SER A 167 -13.37 -6.64 -9.04
C SER A 167 -13.48 -5.30 -9.76
N TYR A 168 -13.80 -4.22 -9.04
CA TYR A 168 -13.89 -2.87 -9.62
C TYR A 168 -12.55 -2.42 -10.21
N TYR A 169 -11.45 -2.52 -9.45
CA TYR A 169 -10.15 -2.07 -9.93
C TYR A 169 -9.54 -3.02 -10.98
N SER A 170 -9.77 -4.32 -10.87
CA SER A 170 -9.39 -5.30 -11.88
C SER A 170 -10.09 -5.01 -13.23
N ASN A 171 -11.38 -4.70 -13.21
CA ASN A 171 -12.12 -4.34 -14.43
C ASN A 171 -11.74 -2.96 -15.00
N LEU A 172 -11.21 -2.07 -14.15
CA LEU A 172 -10.78 -0.73 -14.59
C LEU A 172 -9.48 -0.79 -15.40
N ILE A 173 -8.64 -1.78 -15.14
CA ILE A 173 -7.35 -2.03 -15.81
C ILE A 173 -7.23 -3.53 -16.09
N PRO A 174 -7.94 -4.08 -17.08
CA PRO A 174 -7.99 -5.53 -17.31
C PRO A 174 -6.65 -6.17 -17.68
N GLU A 175 -5.70 -5.37 -18.15
CA GLU A 175 -4.33 -5.82 -18.48
C GLU A 175 -3.42 -5.95 -17.23
N GLU A 176 -3.89 -5.48 -16.04
CA GLU A 176 -3.12 -5.52 -14.82
C GLU A 176 -3.70 -6.56 -13.87
N ASP A 177 -2.96 -7.62 -13.64
CA ASP A 177 -3.37 -8.74 -12.79
C ASP A 177 -2.64 -8.79 -11.43
N ASP A 178 -1.68 -7.86 -11.21
CA ASP A 178 -1.01 -7.66 -9.94
C ASP A 178 -1.77 -6.64 -9.09
N ILE A 179 -2.63 -7.12 -8.19
CA ILE A 179 -3.44 -6.27 -7.32
C ILE A 179 -3.12 -6.59 -5.85
N ILE A 180 -2.74 -5.55 -5.12
CA ILE A 180 -2.46 -5.60 -3.68
C ILE A 180 -3.54 -4.80 -2.97
N ILE A 181 -4.22 -5.40 -1.98
CA ILE A 181 -5.13 -4.69 -1.07
C ILE A 181 -4.50 -4.70 0.31
N ALA A 182 -4.32 -3.53 0.91
CA ALA A 182 -3.74 -3.42 2.25
C ALA A 182 -4.41 -2.33 3.07
N GLY A 183 -4.30 -2.42 4.39
CA GLY A 183 -4.79 -1.39 5.30
C GLY A 183 -5.23 -1.92 6.67
N ASP A 184 -5.85 -1.04 7.42
CA ASP A 184 -6.54 -1.33 8.68
C ASP A 184 -7.99 -1.75 8.40
N PHE A 185 -8.23 -3.07 8.45
CA PHE A 185 -9.55 -3.65 8.18
C PHE A 185 -10.46 -3.67 9.41
N ASN A 186 -9.95 -3.30 10.59
CA ASN A 186 -10.67 -3.37 11.87
C ASN A 186 -11.31 -4.74 12.16
N LEU A 187 -10.88 -5.78 11.44
CA LEU A 187 -11.33 -7.17 11.52
C LEU A 187 -10.17 -8.10 11.16
N PRO A 188 -9.97 -9.22 11.87
CA PRO A 188 -8.92 -10.17 11.53
C PRO A 188 -9.13 -10.77 10.14
N ALA A 189 -8.06 -10.89 9.34
CA ALA A 189 -8.14 -11.33 7.93
C ALA A 189 -8.63 -12.79 7.74
N ASN A 190 -8.63 -13.60 8.80
CA ASN A 190 -9.20 -14.96 8.81
C ASN A 190 -10.71 -14.99 9.11
N ASP A 191 -11.37 -13.85 9.30
CA ASP A 191 -12.81 -13.79 9.45
C ASP A 191 -13.53 -14.22 8.16
N LEU A 192 -14.69 -14.89 8.31
CA LEU A 192 -15.49 -15.39 7.20
C LEU A 192 -15.98 -14.27 6.26
N ALA A 193 -16.04 -13.03 6.73
CA ALA A 193 -16.41 -11.87 5.92
C ALA A 193 -15.47 -11.67 4.72
N PHE A 194 -14.21 -12.10 4.80
CA PHE A 194 -13.26 -12.01 3.70
C PHE A 194 -13.28 -13.21 2.75
N GLN A 195 -14.14 -14.22 3.00
CA GLN A 195 -14.13 -15.46 2.22
C GLN A 195 -14.39 -15.23 0.73
N SER A 196 -15.31 -14.31 0.38
CA SER A 196 -15.57 -13.95 -1.02
C SER A 196 -14.36 -13.30 -1.67
N LEU A 197 -13.70 -12.36 -0.98
CA LEU A 197 -12.46 -11.74 -1.46
C LEU A 197 -11.38 -12.79 -1.72
N LEU A 198 -11.16 -13.70 -0.78
CA LEU A 198 -10.10 -14.72 -0.86
C LEU A 198 -10.36 -15.75 -1.95
N ASN A 199 -11.59 -16.30 -2.02
CA ASN A 199 -11.90 -17.42 -2.90
C ASN A 199 -12.17 -16.99 -4.34
N ASN A 200 -12.93 -15.89 -4.54
CA ASN A 200 -13.30 -15.44 -5.88
C ASN A 200 -12.10 -14.86 -6.65
N ASN A 201 -11.08 -14.38 -5.95
CA ASN A 201 -9.96 -13.68 -6.53
C ASN A 201 -8.61 -14.40 -6.32
N ASN A 202 -8.62 -15.62 -5.82
CA ASN A 202 -7.44 -16.43 -5.53
C ASN A 202 -6.40 -15.69 -4.66
N LEU A 203 -6.88 -14.96 -3.63
CA LEU A 203 -6.03 -14.19 -2.73
C LEU A 203 -5.68 -14.97 -1.45
N SER A 204 -4.63 -14.54 -0.80
CA SER A 204 -4.28 -14.89 0.58
C SER A 204 -3.94 -13.62 1.35
N TYR A 205 -4.15 -13.66 2.66
CA TYR A 205 -3.61 -12.67 3.56
C TYR A 205 -2.16 -12.99 3.93
N VAL A 206 -1.37 -11.95 4.16
CA VAL A 206 0.08 -12.04 4.39
C VAL A 206 0.40 -12.23 5.88
N ILE A 207 -0.34 -11.56 6.75
CA ILE A 207 -0.14 -11.60 8.20
C ILE A 207 -1.16 -12.57 8.80
N ASP A 208 -0.68 -13.70 9.35
CA ASP A 208 -1.55 -14.66 10.01
C ASP A 208 -2.06 -14.09 11.35
N PRO A 209 -3.39 -13.84 11.48
CA PRO A 209 -3.96 -13.25 12.69
C PRO A 209 -3.84 -14.11 13.94
N TYR A 210 -3.60 -15.39 13.78
CA TYR A 210 -3.40 -16.30 14.90
C TYR A 210 -2.08 -16.03 15.62
N TRP A 211 -1.02 -15.73 14.87
CA TRP A 211 0.32 -15.56 15.41
C TRP A 211 0.72 -14.11 15.65
N PHE A 212 0.18 -13.19 14.85
CA PHE A 212 0.65 -11.81 14.84
C PHE A 212 -0.46 -10.83 15.18
N LYS A 213 -0.14 -9.89 16.06
CA LYS A 213 -0.97 -8.73 16.39
C LYS A 213 -0.36 -7.49 15.74
N THR A 214 -1.20 -6.65 15.16
CA THR A 214 -0.77 -5.47 14.40
C THR A 214 -1.28 -4.17 15.01
N THR A 215 -2.43 -4.20 15.67
CA THR A 215 -3.09 -3.01 16.23
C THR A 215 -2.61 -2.73 17.65
N LEU A 216 -2.27 -1.47 17.93
CA LEU A 216 -1.82 -1.00 19.24
C LEU A 216 -3.02 -0.63 20.14
N SER A 217 -2.87 -0.91 21.41
CA SER A 217 -3.72 -0.43 22.50
C SER A 217 -2.86 0.16 23.62
N ASP A 218 -3.47 0.71 24.64
CA ASP A 218 -2.76 1.23 25.83
C ASP A 218 -1.94 0.16 26.55
N LYS A 219 -2.24 -1.13 26.31
CA LYS A 219 -1.54 -2.28 26.92
C LYS A 219 -0.56 -2.97 25.96
N GLY A 220 -0.30 -2.39 24.78
CA GLY A 220 0.54 -2.97 23.75
C GLY A 220 -0.26 -3.54 22.59
N LEU A 221 0.28 -4.53 21.86
CA LEU A 221 -0.38 -5.15 20.72
C LEU A 221 -1.63 -5.92 21.17
N ALA A 222 -2.77 -5.62 20.57
CA ALA A 222 -4.08 -6.14 20.97
C ALA A 222 -4.78 -7.00 19.91
N SER A 223 -4.88 -6.50 18.69
CA SER A 223 -5.66 -7.10 17.62
C SER A 223 -4.82 -7.27 16.35
N SER A 224 -5.31 -8.07 15.41
CA SER A 224 -4.70 -8.27 14.10
C SER A 224 -5.62 -7.68 13.03
N TYR A 225 -5.69 -6.36 12.97
CA TYR A 225 -6.61 -5.64 12.10
C TYR A 225 -5.96 -5.15 10.82
N ASP A 226 -4.64 -4.95 10.84
CA ASP A 226 -3.90 -4.57 9.65
C ASP A 226 -3.48 -5.83 8.88
N ASN A 227 -3.63 -5.81 7.56
CA ASN A 227 -3.21 -6.92 6.71
C ASN A 227 -2.94 -6.47 5.27
N ILE A 228 -2.39 -7.40 4.48
CA ILE A 228 -2.18 -7.27 3.06
C ILE A 228 -2.74 -8.52 2.39
N PHE A 229 -3.58 -8.34 1.37
CA PHE A 229 -4.12 -9.41 0.54
C PHE A 229 -3.43 -9.38 -0.81
N ILE A 230 -2.92 -10.53 -1.25
CA ILE A 230 -2.16 -10.71 -2.49
C ILE A 230 -2.55 -12.00 -3.19
N ASN A 231 -2.25 -12.13 -4.49
CA ASN A 231 -2.49 -13.36 -5.23
C ASN A 231 -1.62 -14.50 -4.69
N LYS A 232 -2.22 -15.67 -4.45
CA LYS A 232 -1.56 -16.87 -3.92
C LYS A 232 -0.47 -17.45 -4.83
N GLU A 233 -0.63 -17.30 -6.14
CA GLU A 233 0.24 -17.92 -7.14
C GLU A 233 1.50 -17.09 -7.42
N LYS A 234 1.54 -15.85 -6.93
CA LYS A 234 2.69 -14.97 -7.12
C LYS A 234 3.66 -15.10 -5.95
N CYS A 235 4.91 -15.38 -6.28
CA CYS A 235 5.98 -15.53 -5.28
C CYS A 235 6.34 -14.17 -4.68
N TYR A 236 5.83 -13.89 -3.50
CA TYR A 236 6.26 -12.78 -2.67
C TYR A 236 7.02 -13.30 -1.46
N THR A 237 8.16 -12.69 -1.15
CA THR A 237 8.80 -12.95 0.14
C THR A 237 8.18 -12.02 1.16
N VAL A 238 7.49 -12.57 2.15
CA VAL A 238 6.92 -11.82 3.25
C VAL A 238 7.89 -11.81 4.42
N SER A 239 8.26 -10.64 4.89
CA SER A 239 9.01 -10.47 6.13
C SER A 239 8.27 -9.48 7.03
N LEU A 240 8.03 -9.88 8.27
CA LEU A 240 7.57 -8.96 9.32
C LEU A 240 8.78 -8.20 9.86
N ILE A 241 8.69 -6.88 9.90
CA ILE A 241 9.76 -5.97 10.37
C ILE A 241 9.35 -5.34 11.69
#